data_4a86d63c40e51c5a690004f6ae45f977
#
_entry.id   4a86d63c40e51c5a690004f6ae45f977
#
_cell.length_a   1.000
_cell.length_b   1.000
_cell.length_c   1.000
_cell.angle_alpha   90.00
_cell.angle_beta   90.00
_cell.angle_gamma   90.00
#
_symmetry.space_group_name_H-M   'P 1'
#
loop_
_entity.id
_entity.type
_entity.pdbx_description
1 polymer ?
#
loop_
_entity_poly.entity_id
_entity_poly.type
_entity_poly.pdbx_seq_one_letter_code
_entity_poly.pdbx_strand_id
1 'polypeptide(L)'
;MDLLYLADIRLPLERANGLQTVSTCHALAARGHRVTLLVRPDTAADARDPLAFYGLDPIDGFEIARVPVAGPAPLRRAHYLAAAVRHSLTPPRPTAVFTRDLGVASLLARLPRAGRPPLIYESHGYAPTVSALMPTLHARAPSASAAKLARLERREWRVWAAADGYVTLTTAHAEELADRFGPRQALAVIPDGTRLSAGRTFAWTGPRAGRPVVAYAGHLYPWKGVDVLIEALALLPDVDGRIVGGHPREPDLERVTALAAARGLDARVQFTGLLPPRDVAGAIADADVLVLPNTATEVSARYTSPLKLFEYLAAGRPIVASRLPALAEVLEDGVNALLVTPGDPAALADAIRRLIANPALAVRLAARAFADAEQYSWARRAERLDLVLARALSPTA
;
A
#
# COMPACT_ATOMS: atom_id res chain seq x y z
N MET A 1 11.58 16.25 -16.06
CA MET A 1 12.81 15.49 -15.76
C MET A 1 12.66 14.07 -16.30
N ASP A 2 13.77 13.41 -16.62
CA ASP A 2 13.78 12.01 -17.04
C ASP A 2 13.97 11.12 -15.80
N LEU A 3 12.94 10.43 -15.40
CA LEU A 3 12.94 9.58 -14.20
C LEU A 3 12.97 8.10 -14.60
N LEU A 4 13.88 7.34 -14.03
CA LEU A 4 13.90 5.89 -14.14
C LEU A 4 13.40 5.27 -12.83
N TYR A 5 12.21 4.67 -12.87
CA TYR A 5 11.67 3.91 -11.73
C TYR A 5 12.01 2.43 -11.87
N LEU A 6 12.71 1.87 -10.89
CA LEU A 6 13.17 0.48 -10.90
C LEU A 6 12.34 -0.37 -9.94
N ALA A 7 11.63 -1.38 -10.46
CA ALA A 7 10.82 -2.29 -9.67
C ALA A 7 10.99 -3.74 -10.16
N ASP A 8 11.67 -4.58 -9.38
CA ASP A 8 11.84 -6.01 -9.70
C ASP A 8 10.56 -6.81 -9.42
N ILE A 9 9.51 -6.43 -10.09
CA ILE A 9 8.19 -7.09 -10.04
C ILE A 9 7.76 -7.49 -11.45
N ARG A 10 6.94 -8.54 -11.57
CA ARG A 10 6.17 -8.76 -12.78
C ARG A 10 5.05 -7.73 -12.87
N LEU A 11 4.68 -7.31 -14.06
CA LEU A 11 3.61 -6.33 -14.23
C LEU A 11 2.66 -6.73 -15.37
N PRO A 12 1.32 -6.76 -15.14
CA PRO A 12 0.61 -6.40 -13.90
C PRO A 12 0.84 -7.36 -12.72
N LEU A 13 0.72 -6.81 -11.51
CA LEU A 13 0.82 -7.55 -10.26
C LEU A 13 -0.45 -7.35 -9.42
N GLU A 14 -1.06 -8.43 -8.99
CA GLU A 14 -2.33 -8.44 -8.22
C GLU A 14 -2.17 -8.01 -6.75
N ARG A 15 -1.07 -7.37 -6.39
CA ARG A 15 -0.77 -6.92 -5.03
C ARG A 15 -0.66 -5.40 -4.97
N ALA A 16 -0.88 -4.85 -3.80
CA ALA A 16 -0.77 -3.41 -3.53
C ALA A 16 0.51 -2.77 -4.07
N ASN A 17 1.63 -3.51 -4.06
CA ASN A 17 2.90 -3.06 -4.64
C ASN A 17 2.79 -2.67 -6.12
N GLY A 18 2.08 -3.45 -6.93
CA GLY A 18 1.89 -3.13 -8.37
C GLY A 18 1.09 -1.85 -8.56
N LEU A 19 -0.04 -1.72 -7.88
CA LEU A 19 -0.90 -0.54 -7.94
C LEU A 19 -0.14 0.72 -7.48
N GLN A 20 0.53 0.67 -6.35
CA GLN A 20 1.30 1.78 -5.80
C GLN A 20 2.42 2.22 -6.75
N THR A 21 3.18 1.28 -7.30
CA THR A 21 4.28 1.56 -8.23
C THR A 21 3.77 2.25 -9.49
N VAL A 22 2.75 1.68 -10.15
CA VAL A 22 2.22 2.23 -11.40
C VAL A 22 1.54 3.59 -11.17
N SER A 23 0.73 3.71 -10.10
CA SER A 23 0.06 4.98 -9.77
C SER A 23 1.04 6.10 -9.42
N THR A 24 2.14 5.78 -8.73
CA THR A 24 3.22 6.76 -8.45
C THR A 24 3.88 7.23 -9.75
N CYS A 25 4.26 6.31 -10.63
CA CYS A 25 4.87 6.64 -11.92
C CYS A 25 3.91 7.46 -12.81
N HIS A 26 2.66 7.04 -12.90
CA HIS A 26 1.62 7.74 -13.65
C HIS A 26 1.40 9.17 -13.13
N ALA A 27 1.31 9.35 -11.81
CA ALA A 27 1.12 10.66 -11.22
C ALA A 27 2.33 11.59 -11.42
N LEU A 28 3.56 11.06 -11.41
CA LEU A 28 4.76 11.84 -11.75
C LEU A 28 4.76 12.23 -13.23
N ALA A 29 4.33 11.34 -14.13
CA ALA A 29 4.19 11.69 -15.56
C ALA A 29 3.12 12.76 -15.78
N ALA A 30 2.00 12.70 -15.07
CA ALA A 30 0.95 13.72 -15.09
C ALA A 30 1.45 15.12 -14.65
N ARG A 31 2.58 15.20 -13.96
CA ARG A 31 3.27 16.44 -13.58
C ARG A 31 4.32 16.89 -14.60
N GLY A 32 4.38 16.25 -15.76
CA GLY A 32 5.28 16.62 -16.86
C GLY A 32 6.68 16.00 -16.77
N HIS A 33 6.88 14.97 -15.94
CA HIS A 33 8.09 14.16 -16.00
C HIS A 33 8.02 13.13 -17.12
N ARG A 34 9.17 12.77 -17.71
CA ARG A 34 9.27 11.54 -18.50
C ARG A 34 9.66 10.41 -17.55
N VAL A 35 8.78 9.44 -17.37
CA VAL A 35 8.95 8.34 -16.42
C VAL A 35 9.05 7.02 -17.17
N THR A 36 10.19 6.36 -17.07
CA THR A 36 10.37 4.98 -17.53
C THR A 36 10.31 4.04 -16.33
N LEU A 37 9.26 3.21 -16.27
CA LEU A 37 9.11 2.16 -15.26
C LEU A 37 9.72 0.85 -15.79
N LEU A 38 10.85 0.44 -15.21
CA LEU A 38 11.53 -0.81 -15.57
C LEU A 38 11.04 -1.96 -14.70
N VAL A 39 10.41 -2.97 -15.32
CA VAL A 39 9.78 -4.13 -14.64
C VAL A 39 10.11 -5.45 -15.33
N ARG A 40 9.68 -6.56 -14.75
CA ARG A 40 9.65 -7.87 -15.42
C ARG A 40 8.35 -8.05 -16.22
N PRO A 41 8.35 -8.87 -17.29
CA PRO A 41 7.15 -9.21 -18.03
C PRO A 41 6.06 -9.85 -17.16
N ASP A 42 4.82 -9.75 -17.59
CA ASP A 42 3.71 -10.53 -17.04
C ASP A 42 3.97 -12.04 -17.21
N THR A 43 3.40 -12.83 -16.32
CA THR A 43 3.44 -14.30 -16.37
C THR A 43 2.08 -14.92 -16.61
N ALA A 44 1.05 -14.13 -16.91
CA ALA A 44 -0.24 -14.61 -17.37
C ALA A 44 -0.11 -15.20 -18.80
N ALA A 45 -0.96 -16.18 -19.12
CA ALA A 45 -0.98 -16.78 -20.46
C ALA A 45 -1.36 -15.74 -21.52
N ASP A 46 -2.34 -14.90 -21.20
CA ASP A 46 -2.76 -13.77 -22.05
C ASP A 46 -2.10 -12.50 -21.56
N ALA A 47 -1.52 -11.74 -22.48
CA ALA A 47 -0.87 -10.46 -22.17
C ALA A 47 -1.91 -9.46 -21.66
N ARG A 48 -1.74 -8.98 -20.43
CA ARG A 48 -2.61 -7.97 -19.83
C ARG A 48 -2.00 -6.59 -20.02
N ASP A 49 -2.83 -5.61 -20.39
CA ASP A 49 -2.43 -4.20 -20.35
C ASP A 49 -2.35 -3.73 -18.86
N PRO A 50 -1.18 -3.29 -18.38
CA PRO A 50 -1.03 -2.84 -17.01
C PRO A 50 -1.91 -1.64 -16.68
N LEU A 51 -2.03 -0.65 -17.57
CA LEU A 51 -2.82 0.55 -17.30
C LEU A 51 -4.31 0.20 -17.16
N ALA A 52 -4.85 -0.54 -18.11
CA ALA A 52 -6.24 -1.01 -18.05
C ALA A 52 -6.50 -1.90 -16.82
N PHE A 53 -5.53 -2.75 -16.42
CA PHE A 53 -5.66 -3.58 -15.23
C PHE A 53 -5.81 -2.75 -13.93
N TYR A 54 -5.05 -1.66 -13.80
CA TYR A 54 -5.15 -0.75 -12.65
C TYR A 54 -6.19 0.36 -12.85
N GLY A 55 -6.90 0.39 -14.00
CA GLY A 55 -7.90 1.40 -14.31
C GLY A 55 -7.31 2.79 -14.54
N LEU A 56 -6.13 2.87 -15.12
CA LEU A 56 -5.45 4.11 -15.49
C LEU A 56 -5.54 4.32 -16.99
N ASP A 57 -5.71 5.57 -17.41
CA ASP A 57 -5.65 5.94 -18.81
C ASP A 57 -4.19 6.12 -19.27
N PRO A 58 -3.85 5.85 -20.52
CA PRO A 58 -2.56 6.20 -21.09
C PRO A 58 -2.28 7.71 -20.94
N ILE A 59 -1.04 8.04 -20.63
CA ILE A 59 -0.61 9.44 -20.48
C ILE A 59 0.77 9.63 -21.13
N ASP A 60 0.95 10.79 -21.75
CA ASP A 60 2.24 11.17 -22.35
C ASP A 60 3.34 11.20 -21.27
N GLY A 61 4.53 10.77 -21.68
CA GLY A 61 5.68 10.75 -20.78
C GLY A 61 5.73 9.56 -19.82
N PHE A 62 4.79 8.62 -19.84
CA PHE A 62 4.87 7.39 -19.06
C PHE A 62 5.10 6.15 -19.94
N GLU A 63 6.25 5.50 -19.73
CA GLU A 63 6.64 4.28 -20.43
C GLU A 63 6.87 3.12 -19.46
N ILE A 64 6.41 1.92 -19.84
CA ILE A 64 6.66 0.67 -19.10
C ILE A 64 7.63 -0.19 -19.91
N ALA A 65 8.90 -0.19 -19.52
CA ALA A 65 9.95 -1.00 -20.11
C ALA A 65 10.03 -2.37 -19.41
N ARG A 66 10.11 -3.45 -20.20
CA ARG A 66 10.16 -4.82 -19.68
C ARG A 66 11.53 -5.43 -19.87
N VAL A 67 12.11 -5.95 -18.77
CA VAL A 67 13.37 -6.72 -18.80
C VAL A 67 13.02 -8.19 -18.99
N PRO A 68 13.36 -8.79 -20.13
CA PRO A 68 13.22 -10.23 -20.31
C PRO A 68 14.09 -10.96 -19.29
N VAL A 69 13.48 -11.84 -18.51
CA VAL A 69 14.19 -12.64 -17.50
C VAL A 69 13.76 -14.10 -17.64
N ALA A 70 14.74 -15.02 -17.62
CA ALA A 70 14.53 -16.44 -17.74
C ALA A 70 15.27 -17.22 -16.65
N GLY A 71 14.90 -18.47 -16.46
CA GLY A 71 15.56 -19.38 -15.52
C GLY A 71 15.06 -19.29 -14.07
N PRO A 72 15.78 -19.87 -13.11
CA PRO A 72 15.41 -19.88 -11.69
C PRO A 72 15.47 -18.50 -11.07
N ALA A 73 14.82 -18.33 -9.90
CA ALA A 73 14.67 -17.02 -9.25
C ALA A 73 15.98 -16.24 -9.05
N PRO A 74 17.11 -16.84 -8.62
CA PRO A 74 18.36 -16.11 -8.48
C PRO A 74 18.90 -15.56 -9.80
N LEU A 75 18.78 -16.32 -10.88
CA LEU A 75 19.25 -15.90 -12.21
C LEU A 75 18.36 -14.77 -12.76
N ARG A 76 17.04 -14.89 -12.63
CA ARG A 76 16.11 -13.80 -12.99
C ARG A 76 16.42 -12.51 -12.24
N ARG A 77 16.73 -12.64 -10.93
CA ARG A 77 17.14 -11.49 -10.12
C ARG A 77 18.44 -10.86 -10.62
N ALA A 78 19.44 -11.68 -10.94
CA ALA A 78 20.72 -11.22 -11.46
C ALA A 78 20.56 -10.46 -12.80
N HIS A 79 19.75 -11.02 -13.73
CA HIS A 79 19.43 -10.37 -15.00
C HIS A 79 18.74 -9.03 -14.81
N TYR A 80 17.74 -8.97 -13.89
CA TYR A 80 17.08 -7.71 -13.60
C TYR A 80 18.05 -6.67 -13.02
N LEU A 81 18.90 -7.05 -12.07
CA LEU A 81 19.90 -6.16 -11.47
C LEU A 81 20.91 -5.63 -12.50
N ALA A 82 21.38 -6.47 -13.41
CA ALA A 82 22.26 -6.06 -14.50
C ALA A 82 21.57 -5.06 -15.44
N ALA A 83 20.31 -5.30 -15.79
CA ALA A 83 19.52 -4.38 -16.59
C ALA A 83 19.29 -3.04 -15.86
N ALA A 84 18.96 -3.08 -14.57
CA ALA A 84 18.77 -1.88 -13.74
C ALA A 84 20.03 -1.01 -13.71
N VAL A 85 21.20 -1.61 -13.52
CA VAL A 85 22.49 -0.90 -13.58
C VAL A 85 22.72 -0.31 -14.97
N ARG A 86 22.54 -1.11 -16.01
CA ARG A 86 22.73 -0.66 -17.41
C ARG A 86 21.83 0.54 -17.71
N HIS A 87 20.53 0.47 -17.45
CA HIS A 87 19.60 1.58 -17.71
C HIS A 87 19.92 2.82 -16.88
N SER A 88 20.47 2.66 -15.68
CA SER A 88 20.86 3.79 -14.83
C SER A 88 22.12 4.50 -15.32
N LEU A 89 23.05 3.79 -15.97
CA LEU A 89 24.39 4.31 -16.26
C LEU A 89 24.67 4.55 -17.75
N THR A 90 23.92 3.93 -18.66
CA THR A 90 24.12 4.11 -20.10
C THR A 90 23.50 5.43 -20.57
N PRO A 91 24.24 6.26 -21.34
CA PRO A 91 23.70 7.49 -21.91
C PRO A 91 22.56 7.24 -22.94
N PRO A 92 21.54 8.12 -23.00
CA PRO A 92 21.33 9.26 -22.11
C PRO A 92 20.93 8.80 -20.71
N ARG A 93 21.65 9.29 -19.69
CA ARG A 93 21.36 8.93 -18.30
C ARG A 93 20.07 9.59 -17.80
N PRO A 94 19.26 8.90 -16.97
CA PRO A 94 18.11 9.53 -16.33
C PRO A 94 18.56 10.68 -15.42
N THR A 95 17.69 11.66 -15.24
CA THR A 95 17.91 12.77 -14.28
C THR A 95 17.97 12.25 -12.85
N ALA A 96 17.14 11.25 -12.51
CA ALA A 96 17.18 10.57 -11.22
C ALA A 96 16.67 9.13 -11.35
N VAL A 97 17.11 8.28 -10.42
CA VAL A 97 16.61 6.90 -10.24
C VAL A 97 15.76 6.83 -8.99
N PHE A 98 14.59 6.29 -9.13
CA PHE A 98 13.67 6.03 -8.02
C PHE A 98 13.44 4.52 -7.86
N THR A 99 13.47 4.00 -6.64
CA THR A 99 13.16 2.59 -6.38
C THR A 99 12.66 2.36 -4.95
N ARG A 100 11.83 1.34 -4.78
CA ARG A 100 11.44 0.79 -3.48
C ARG A 100 12.09 -0.57 -3.20
N ASP A 101 12.92 -1.05 -4.11
CA ASP A 101 13.63 -2.32 -3.95
C ASP A 101 14.99 -2.09 -3.25
N LEU A 102 15.08 -2.52 -1.98
CA LEU A 102 16.31 -2.37 -1.17
C LEU A 102 17.53 -3.01 -1.82
N GLY A 103 17.36 -4.10 -2.57
CA GLY A 103 18.47 -4.76 -3.24
C GLY A 103 19.01 -3.94 -4.42
N VAL A 104 18.12 -3.34 -5.22
CA VAL A 104 18.46 -2.40 -6.30
C VAL A 104 19.12 -1.16 -5.72
N ALA A 105 18.48 -0.52 -4.74
CA ALA A 105 19.02 0.66 -4.08
C ALA A 105 20.40 0.41 -3.47
N SER A 106 20.57 -0.71 -2.74
CA SER A 106 21.85 -1.08 -2.14
C SER A 106 22.94 -1.42 -3.16
N LEU A 107 22.59 -1.86 -4.37
CA LEU A 107 23.55 -2.08 -5.45
C LEU A 107 24.02 -0.75 -6.04
N LEU A 108 23.09 0.15 -6.38
CA LEU A 108 23.42 1.49 -6.91
C LEU A 108 24.16 2.35 -5.89
N ALA A 109 23.81 2.24 -4.61
CA ALA A 109 24.48 2.92 -3.50
C ALA A 109 25.95 2.50 -3.27
N ARG A 110 26.45 1.46 -3.94
CA ARG A 110 27.89 1.12 -3.96
C ARG A 110 28.70 1.99 -4.91
N LEU A 111 28.03 2.60 -5.86
CA LEU A 111 28.68 3.50 -6.80
C LEU A 111 28.85 4.88 -6.15
N PRO A 112 29.98 5.55 -6.36
CA PRO A 112 30.16 6.92 -5.88
C PRO A 112 29.08 7.84 -6.50
N ARG A 113 28.67 8.87 -5.76
CA ARG A 113 27.61 9.79 -6.20
C ARG A 113 27.91 10.41 -7.58
N ALA A 114 29.17 10.79 -7.85
CA ALA A 114 29.58 11.32 -9.13
C ALA A 114 29.48 10.31 -10.30
N GLY A 115 29.43 9.01 -10.00
CA GLY A 115 29.39 7.94 -11.00
C GLY A 115 27.97 7.48 -11.36
N ARG A 116 26.93 7.96 -10.65
CA ARG A 116 25.54 7.54 -10.85
C ARG A 116 24.55 8.72 -10.82
N PRO A 117 23.36 8.58 -11.39
CA PRO A 117 22.27 9.54 -11.15
C PRO A 117 21.90 9.60 -9.67
N PRO A 118 21.32 10.71 -9.19
CA PRO A 118 20.69 10.79 -7.87
C PRO A 118 19.74 9.63 -7.62
N LEU A 119 19.89 8.99 -6.46
CA LEU A 119 19.13 7.82 -6.04
C LEU A 119 18.10 8.20 -4.98
N ILE A 120 16.82 8.04 -5.30
CA ILE A 120 15.73 8.14 -4.35
C ILE A 120 15.28 6.74 -3.98
N TYR A 121 15.25 6.46 -2.68
CA TYR A 121 14.77 5.19 -2.15
C TYR A 121 13.51 5.39 -1.30
N GLU A 122 12.50 4.59 -1.58
CA GLU A 122 11.26 4.54 -0.80
C GLU A 122 11.20 3.27 0.03
N SER A 123 11.26 3.42 1.35
CA SER A 123 11.22 2.32 2.30
C SER A 123 9.80 2.01 2.76
N HIS A 124 9.42 0.75 2.66
CA HIS A 124 8.11 0.23 3.07
C HIS A 124 8.17 -0.61 4.36
N GLY A 125 9.20 -0.40 5.16
CA GLY A 125 9.45 -1.07 6.43
C GLY A 125 10.91 -1.48 6.56
N TYR A 126 11.39 -1.53 7.80
CA TYR A 126 12.75 -1.97 8.08
C TYR A 126 12.92 -3.45 7.71
N ALA A 127 13.70 -3.71 6.66
CA ALA A 127 13.75 -5.02 6.01
C ALA A 127 14.15 -6.18 6.95
N PRO A 128 15.08 -6.03 7.92
CA PRO A 128 15.35 -7.07 8.92
C PRO A 128 14.11 -7.43 9.72
N THR A 129 13.40 -6.46 10.30
CA THR A 129 12.17 -6.68 11.09
C THR A 129 11.08 -7.33 10.25
N VAL A 130 10.78 -6.78 9.07
CA VAL A 130 9.78 -7.37 8.16
C VAL A 130 10.16 -8.80 7.81
N SER A 131 11.45 -9.09 7.53
CA SER A 131 11.89 -10.44 7.19
C SER A 131 11.83 -11.41 8.36
N ALA A 132 12.07 -10.97 9.58
CA ALA A 132 11.96 -11.79 10.79
C ALA A 132 10.49 -12.14 11.09
N LEU A 133 9.57 -11.19 10.85
CA LEU A 133 8.13 -11.37 11.09
C LEU A 133 7.39 -12.10 9.96
N MET A 134 8.03 -12.37 8.82
CA MET A 134 7.37 -13.05 7.68
C MET A 134 6.61 -14.33 8.06
N PRO A 135 7.08 -15.23 8.95
CA PRO A 135 6.32 -16.40 9.33
C PRO A 135 5.00 -16.11 10.06
N THR A 136 4.93 -14.99 10.81
CA THR A 136 3.71 -14.55 11.48
C THR A 136 2.77 -13.78 10.56
N LEU A 137 3.32 -13.13 9.53
CA LEU A 137 2.56 -12.36 8.56
C LEU A 137 1.94 -13.24 7.46
N HIS A 138 2.60 -14.35 7.12
CA HIS A 138 2.21 -15.27 6.06
C HIS A 138 2.46 -16.72 6.49
N ALA A 139 1.41 -17.51 6.63
CA ALA A 139 1.42 -18.85 7.21
C ALA A 139 2.43 -19.87 6.60
N ARG A 140 2.94 -19.62 5.39
CA ARG A 140 3.89 -20.50 4.70
C ARG A 140 5.28 -19.87 4.50
N ALA A 141 5.54 -18.70 5.09
CA ALA A 141 6.81 -18.03 4.89
C ALA A 141 7.90 -18.67 5.78
N PRO A 142 9.09 -18.95 5.22
CA PRO A 142 10.21 -19.49 6.01
C PRO A 142 10.79 -18.43 6.94
N SER A 143 11.30 -18.87 8.08
CA SER A 143 12.05 -18.01 9.00
C SER A 143 13.33 -17.49 8.35
N ALA A 144 13.68 -16.25 8.67
CA ALA A 144 14.91 -15.66 8.17
C ALA A 144 16.11 -16.10 9.01
N SER A 145 17.19 -16.55 8.36
CA SER A 145 18.44 -16.84 9.06
C SER A 145 19.11 -15.56 9.58
N ALA A 146 19.92 -15.69 10.65
CA ALA A 146 20.71 -14.58 11.19
C ALA A 146 21.60 -13.92 10.12
N ALA A 147 22.21 -14.73 9.24
CA ALA A 147 23.01 -14.22 8.12
C ALA A 147 22.18 -13.40 7.11
N LYS A 148 20.92 -13.79 6.86
CA LYS A 148 20.00 -13.01 6.03
C LYS A 148 19.66 -11.69 6.68
N LEU A 149 19.33 -11.68 7.97
CA LEU A 149 18.99 -10.47 8.72
C LEU A 149 20.16 -9.48 8.75
N ALA A 150 21.35 -9.94 9.10
CA ALA A 150 22.57 -9.11 9.09
C ALA A 150 22.92 -8.56 7.69
N ARG A 151 22.62 -9.30 6.63
CA ARG A 151 22.80 -8.81 5.25
C ARG A 151 21.79 -7.73 4.90
N LEU A 152 20.54 -7.87 5.35
CA LEU A 152 19.49 -6.87 5.14
C LEU A 152 19.83 -5.58 5.90
N GLU A 153 20.25 -5.68 7.14
CA GLU A 153 20.69 -4.53 7.95
C GLU A 153 21.83 -3.75 7.30
N ARG A 154 22.87 -4.45 6.82
CA ARG A 154 23.96 -3.79 6.07
C ARG A 154 23.48 -3.11 4.78
N ARG A 155 22.43 -3.62 4.15
CA ARG A 155 21.84 -2.97 2.97
C ARG A 155 21.04 -1.72 3.35
N GLU A 156 20.24 -1.78 4.42
CA GLU A 156 19.50 -0.65 4.95
C GLU A 156 20.45 0.49 5.33
N TRP A 157 21.48 0.18 6.13
CA TRP A 157 22.49 1.18 6.50
C TRP A 157 23.14 1.82 5.28
N ARG A 158 23.53 1.02 4.29
CA ARG A 158 24.16 1.55 3.07
C ARG A 158 23.24 2.48 2.30
N VAL A 159 21.99 2.11 2.14
CA VAL A 159 21.01 2.94 1.42
C VAL A 159 20.69 4.19 2.23
N TRP A 160 20.56 4.06 3.54
CA TRP A 160 20.37 5.20 4.43
C TRP A 160 21.50 6.22 4.30
N ALA A 161 22.74 5.75 4.30
CA ALA A 161 23.93 6.62 4.20
C ALA A 161 24.12 7.24 2.81
N ALA A 162 23.78 6.54 1.72
CA ALA A 162 24.21 6.88 0.37
C ALA A 162 23.08 7.32 -0.59
N ALA A 163 21.81 7.11 -0.29
CA ALA A 163 20.72 7.60 -1.13
C ALA A 163 20.65 9.14 -1.09
N ASP A 164 20.33 9.77 -2.19
CA ASP A 164 20.24 11.24 -2.28
C ASP A 164 18.89 11.77 -1.77
N GLY A 165 17.84 10.94 -1.84
CA GLY A 165 16.54 11.15 -1.23
C GLY A 165 16.03 9.86 -0.56
N TYR A 166 15.38 9.98 0.58
CA TYR A 166 14.81 8.85 1.30
C TYR A 166 13.36 9.14 1.66
N VAL A 167 12.47 8.22 1.36
CA VAL A 167 11.04 8.35 1.62
C VAL A 167 10.60 7.19 2.52
N THR A 168 9.83 7.48 3.56
CA THR A 168 9.09 6.51 4.34
C THR A 168 7.60 6.74 4.19
N LEU A 169 6.78 5.75 4.51
CA LEU A 169 5.32 5.87 4.42
C LEU A 169 4.68 6.39 5.71
N THR A 170 5.40 6.27 6.84
CA THR A 170 4.92 6.62 8.18
C THR A 170 6.00 7.34 8.96
N THR A 171 5.59 8.18 9.89
CA THR A 171 6.47 8.88 10.83
C THR A 171 7.20 7.88 11.74
N ALA A 172 6.47 6.89 12.27
CA ALA A 172 7.04 5.86 13.14
C ALA A 172 8.19 5.08 12.47
N HIS A 173 8.11 4.86 11.14
CA HIS A 173 9.21 4.24 10.40
C HIS A 173 10.39 5.18 10.19
N ALA A 174 10.12 6.46 9.90
CA ALA A 174 11.17 7.47 9.78
C ALA A 174 11.97 7.64 11.07
N GLU A 175 11.28 7.70 12.22
CA GLU A 175 11.88 7.79 13.55
C GLU A 175 12.74 6.56 13.87
N GLU A 176 12.21 5.36 13.64
CA GLU A 176 12.97 4.12 13.84
C GLU A 176 14.29 4.09 13.06
N LEU A 177 14.27 4.53 11.78
CA LEU A 177 15.49 4.56 10.97
C LEU A 177 16.46 5.64 11.46
N ALA A 178 15.97 6.80 11.88
CA ALA A 178 16.79 7.85 12.46
C ALA A 178 17.43 7.44 13.80
N ASP A 179 16.69 6.72 14.66
CA ASP A 179 17.21 6.17 15.90
C ASP A 179 18.30 5.12 15.66
N ARG A 180 18.15 4.29 14.62
CA ARG A 180 19.11 3.24 14.28
C ARG A 180 20.37 3.74 13.60
N PHE A 181 20.23 4.70 12.70
CA PHE A 181 21.28 5.08 11.76
C PHE A 181 21.73 6.55 11.86
N GLY A 182 21.11 7.29 12.77
CA GLY A 182 21.33 8.72 12.97
C GLY A 182 20.42 9.59 12.09
N PRO A 183 20.40 10.91 12.38
CA PRO A 183 19.51 11.85 11.68
C PRO A 183 19.89 11.98 10.21
N ARG A 184 18.89 12.28 9.37
CA ARG A 184 19.03 12.45 7.93
C ARG A 184 18.27 13.67 7.43
N GLN A 185 18.94 14.58 6.73
CA GLN A 185 18.31 15.80 6.18
C GLN A 185 17.36 15.52 5.00
N ALA A 186 17.75 14.61 4.09
CA ALA A 186 16.98 14.28 2.90
C ALA A 186 15.99 13.11 3.17
N LEU A 187 15.21 13.23 4.25
CA LEU A 187 14.14 12.30 4.65
C LEU A 187 12.78 12.97 4.48
N ALA A 188 11.82 12.25 3.91
CA ALA A 188 10.43 12.68 3.80
C ALA A 188 9.47 11.55 4.17
N VAL A 189 8.41 11.88 4.92
CA VAL A 189 7.29 10.98 5.19
C VAL A 189 6.20 11.26 4.15
N ILE A 190 5.97 10.32 3.25
CA ILE A 190 5.00 10.46 2.16
C ILE A 190 4.14 9.18 2.11
N PRO A 191 2.94 9.19 2.71
CA PRO A 191 2.05 8.04 2.70
C PRO A 191 1.61 7.68 1.28
N ASP A 192 1.03 6.50 1.12
CA ASP A 192 0.38 6.09 -0.12
C ASP A 192 -0.81 7.00 -0.45
N GLY A 193 -1.44 6.77 -1.57
CA GLY A 193 -2.54 7.61 -2.05
C GLY A 193 -3.67 6.82 -2.68
N THR A 194 -4.67 7.56 -3.15
CA THR A 194 -5.81 7.02 -3.88
C THR A 194 -6.10 7.86 -5.13
N ARG A 195 -6.84 7.27 -6.06
CA ARG A 195 -7.39 8.01 -7.19
C ARG A 195 -8.67 8.71 -6.77
N LEU A 196 -8.77 9.98 -7.13
CA LEU A 196 -9.97 10.76 -6.95
C LEU A 196 -10.63 11.02 -8.31
N SER A 197 -11.95 10.84 -8.38
CA SER A 197 -12.71 11.19 -9.58
C SER A 197 -12.81 12.70 -9.71
N ALA A 198 -12.74 13.22 -10.92
CA ALA A 198 -12.99 14.63 -11.20
C ALA A 198 -14.43 15.00 -10.82
N GLY A 199 -14.61 16.16 -10.22
CA GLY A 199 -15.93 16.68 -9.82
C GLY A 199 -16.62 15.86 -8.73
N ARG A 200 -15.88 15.06 -7.95
CA ARG A 200 -16.44 14.27 -6.84
C ARG A 200 -17.20 15.14 -5.84
N THR A 201 -18.37 14.69 -5.46
CA THR A 201 -19.22 15.35 -4.45
C THR A 201 -19.62 14.33 -3.38
N PHE A 202 -19.68 14.79 -2.14
CA PHE A 202 -20.19 13.96 -1.05
C PHE A 202 -21.71 13.84 -1.17
N ALA A 203 -22.21 12.61 -1.25
CA ALA A 203 -23.64 12.34 -1.47
C ALA A 203 -24.25 11.30 -0.52
N TRP A 204 -23.44 10.70 0.36
CA TRP A 204 -23.96 9.67 1.27
C TRP A 204 -24.74 10.30 2.43
N THR A 205 -25.98 9.85 2.63
CA THR A 205 -26.94 10.46 3.56
C THR A 205 -27.23 9.61 4.81
N GLY A 206 -26.59 8.46 4.92
CA GLY A 206 -26.74 7.56 6.07
C GLY A 206 -26.89 6.10 5.65
N PRO A 207 -26.92 5.18 6.62
CA PRO A 207 -27.12 3.75 6.37
C PRO A 207 -28.46 3.50 5.64
N ARG A 208 -28.44 2.48 4.78
CA ARG A 208 -29.65 2.06 4.04
C ARG A 208 -30.75 1.54 4.98
N ALA A 209 -31.99 1.65 4.55
CA ALA A 209 -33.09 0.95 5.18
C ALA A 209 -32.92 -0.57 4.99
N GLY A 210 -33.23 -1.36 6.02
CA GLY A 210 -33.07 -2.81 6.01
C GLY A 210 -31.78 -3.26 6.70
N ARG A 211 -31.05 -4.22 6.10
CA ARG A 211 -29.81 -4.76 6.67
C ARG A 211 -28.61 -3.96 6.15
N PRO A 212 -27.93 -3.18 7.02
CA PRO A 212 -26.73 -2.45 6.63
C PRO A 212 -25.61 -3.42 6.23
N VAL A 213 -24.77 -2.98 5.28
CA VAL A 213 -23.62 -3.75 4.79
C VAL A 213 -22.33 -3.17 5.34
N VAL A 214 -21.57 -4.00 6.04
CA VAL A 214 -20.22 -3.71 6.48
C VAL A 214 -19.23 -4.34 5.51
N ALA A 215 -18.30 -3.56 4.95
CA ALA A 215 -17.37 -4.07 3.95
C ALA A 215 -15.90 -3.93 4.37
N TYR A 216 -15.12 -4.89 3.89
CA TYR A 216 -13.66 -4.92 3.90
C TYR A 216 -13.14 -5.16 2.50
N ALA A 217 -12.03 -4.50 2.10
CA ALA A 217 -11.35 -4.77 0.84
C ALA A 217 -9.86 -5.09 1.05
N GLY A 218 -9.35 -6.11 0.36
CA GLY A 218 -7.92 -6.44 0.30
C GLY A 218 -7.58 -7.91 0.56
N HIS A 219 -6.28 -8.19 0.71
CA HIS A 219 -5.78 -9.52 1.07
C HIS A 219 -6.24 -9.94 2.47
N LEU A 220 -6.39 -11.26 2.68
CA LEU A 220 -6.96 -11.86 3.89
C LEU A 220 -5.90 -12.41 4.85
N TYR A 221 -4.65 -11.92 4.77
CA TYR A 221 -3.58 -12.33 5.67
C TYR A 221 -3.98 -12.16 7.15
N PRO A 222 -3.53 -13.04 8.06
CA PRO A 222 -3.94 -13.00 9.47
C PRO A 222 -3.82 -11.62 10.12
N TRP A 223 -2.74 -10.90 9.86
CA TRP A 223 -2.51 -9.57 10.41
C TRP A 223 -3.43 -8.46 9.84
N LYS A 224 -4.22 -8.77 8.81
CA LYS A 224 -5.27 -7.87 8.30
C LYS A 224 -6.54 -7.92 9.11
N GLY A 225 -6.71 -8.92 10.00
CA GLY A 225 -7.78 -8.99 10.99
C GLY A 225 -9.18 -9.26 10.43
N VAL A 226 -9.30 -9.90 9.27
CA VAL A 226 -10.62 -10.25 8.72
C VAL A 226 -11.37 -11.23 9.61
N ASP A 227 -10.65 -12.08 10.32
CA ASP A 227 -11.18 -12.94 11.38
C ASP A 227 -11.82 -12.14 12.53
N VAL A 228 -11.20 -11.03 12.95
CA VAL A 228 -11.81 -10.12 13.94
C VAL A 228 -13.11 -9.52 13.40
N LEU A 229 -13.17 -9.18 12.11
CA LEU A 229 -14.40 -8.70 11.48
C LEU A 229 -15.48 -9.79 11.43
N ILE A 230 -15.15 -11.04 11.10
CA ILE A 230 -16.09 -12.16 11.09
C ILE A 230 -16.67 -12.39 12.51
N GLU A 231 -15.82 -12.38 13.53
CA GLU A 231 -16.28 -12.49 14.93
C GLU A 231 -17.17 -11.31 15.34
N ALA A 232 -16.84 -10.08 14.92
CA ALA A 232 -17.68 -8.91 15.17
C ALA A 232 -19.07 -9.02 14.48
N LEU A 233 -19.12 -9.53 13.24
CA LEU A 233 -20.37 -9.74 12.51
C LEU A 233 -21.24 -10.82 13.16
N ALA A 234 -20.66 -11.79 13.86
CA ALA A 234 -21.43 -12.75 14.66
C ALA A 234 -22.16 -12.08 15.83
N LEU A 235 -21.66 -10.96 16.35
CA LEU A 235 -22.30 -10.14 17.39
C LEU A 235 -23.33 -9.14 16.85
N LEU A 236 -23.52 -9.09 15.54
CA LEU A 236 -24.39 -8.14 14.83
C LEU A 236 -25.40 -8.88 13.96
N PRO A 237 -26.50 -9.43 14.54
CA PRO A 237 -27.44 -10.31 13.81
C PRO A 237 -28.13 -9.61 12.63
N ASP A 238 -28.30 -8.29 12.67
CA ASP A 238 -29.02 -7.50 11.66
C ASP A 238 -28.12 -6.81 10.65
N VAL A 239 -26.84 -7.21 10.56
CA VAL A 239 -25.83 -6.61 9.67
C VAL A 239 -25.29 -7.66 8.72
N ASP A 240 -25.12 -7.30 7.46
CA ASP A 240 -24.49 -8.15 6.44
C ASP A 240 -23.01 -7.76 6.25
N GLY A 241 -22.20 -8.73 5.90
CA GLY A 241 -20.78 -8.56 5.64
C GLY A 241 -20.44 -8.70 4.16
N ARG A 242 -19.52 -7.88 3.65
CA ARG A 242 -18.93 -8.04 2.33
C ARG A 242 -17.41 -8.02 2.42
N ILE A 243 -16.77 -9.13 2.05
CA ILE A 243 -15.33 -9.29 2.03
C ILE A 243 -14.86 -9.26 0.58
N VAL A 244 -14.33 -8.12 0.16
CA VAL A 244 -13.81 -7.90 -1.20
C VAL A 244 -12.33 -8.27 -1.22
N GLY A 245 -12.00 -9.44 -1.77
CA GLY A 245 -10.64 -9.95 -1.82
C GLY A 245 -10.52 -11.42 -1.48
N GLY A 246 -9.28 -11.86 -1.31
CA GLY A 246 -8.95 -13.28 -1.14
C GLY A 246 -8.38 -13.85 -2.43
N HIS A 247 -7.06 -14.02 -2.47
CA HIS A 247 -6.39 -14.62 -3.61
C HIS A 247 -6.59 -16.13 -3.59
N PRO A 248 -7.02 -16.79 -4.70
CA PRO A 248 -7.37 -18.21 -4.72
C PRO A 248 -6.18 -19.15 -4.43
N ARG A 249 -4.95 -18.66 -4.52
CA ARG A 249 -3.73 -19.41 -4.18
C ARG A 249 -3.27 -19.20 -2.73
N GLU A 250 -3.96 -18.37 -1.95
CA GLU A 250 -3.64 -18.08 -0.56
C GLU A 250 -4.60 -18.87 0.35
N PRO A 251 -4.11 -19.51 1.42
CA PRO A 251 -4.94 -20.33 2.31
C PRO A 251 -5.92 -19.49 3.15
N ASP A 252 -5.72 -18.19 3.17
CA ASP A 252 -6.48 -17.29 4.05
C ASP A 252 -7.95 -17.16 3.63
N LEU A 253 -8.27 -17.30 2.34
CA LEU A 253 -9.66 -17.28 1.90
C LEU A 253 -10.44 -18.47 2.49
N GLU A 254 -9.88 -19.68 2.39
CA GLU A 254 -10.49 -20.88 2.99
C GLU A 254 -10.61 -20.74 4.50
N ARG A 255 -9.58 -20.24 5.19
CA ARG A 255 -9.55 -20.03 6.63
C ARG A 255 -10.68 -19.11 7.10
N VAL A 256 -10.85 -17.94 6.48
CA VAL A 256 -11.89 -16.97 6.91
C VAL A 256 -13.29 -17.39 6.48
N THR A 257 -13.45 -18.09 5.36
CA THR A 257 -14.73 -18.67 4.92
C THR A 257 -15.16 -19.77 5.89
N ALA A 258 -14.27 -20.67 6.29
CA ALA A 258 -14.55 -21.70 7.29
C ALA A 258 -14.93 -21.08 8.65
N LEU A 259 -14.28 -19.99 9.05
CA LEU A 259 -14.64 -19.27 10.27
C LEU A 259 -16.05 -18.66 10.17
N ALA A 260 -16.41 -18.06 9.04
CA ALA A 260 -17.75 -17.51 8.83
C ALA A 260 -18.83 -18.61 8.92
N ALA A 261 -18.59 -19.77 8.28
CA ALA A 261 -19.47 -20.93 8.38
C ALA A 261 -19.62 -21.43 9.82
N ALA A 262 -18.51 -21.56 10.56
CA ALA A 262 -18.52 -21.96 11.97
C ALA A 262 -19.30 -20.99 12.89
N ARG A 263 -19.50 -19.74 12.47
CA ARG A 263 -20.32 -18.73 13.16
C ARG A 263 -21.74 -18.61 12.60
N GLY A 264 -22.14 -19.46 11.64
CA GLY A 264 -23.47 -19.42 11.02
C GLY A 264 -23.71 -18.17 10.16
N LEU A 265 -22.66 -17.66 9.51
CA LEU A 265 -22.71 -16.41 8.74
C LEU A 265 -22.83 -16.63 7.23
N ASP A 266 -22.99 -17.86 6.75
CA ASP A 266 -22.98 -18.21 5.32
C ASP A 266 -24.00 -17.39 4.50
N ALA A 267 -25.19 -17.16 5.07
CA ALA A 267 -26.24 -16.38 4.41
C ALA A 267 -26.03 -14.86 4.48
N ARG A 268 -25.10 -14.37 5.30
CA ARG A 268 -24.95 -12.95 5.64
C ARG A 268 -23.59 -12.37 5.24
N VAL A 269 -22.58 -13.19 4.99
CA VAL A 269 -21.24 -12.74 4.61
C VAL A 269 -20.90 -13.19 3.20
N GLN A 270 -20.79 -12.22 2.32
CA GLN A 270 -20.39 -12.43 0.93
C GLN A 270 -18.88 -12.31 0.77
N PHE A 271 -18.25 -13.31 0.18
CA PHE A 271 -16.85 -13.26 -0.28
C PHE A 271 -16.80 -13.12 -1.79
N THR A 272 -16.23 -12.03 -2.30
CA THR A 272 -16.15 -11.79 -3.75
C THR A 272 -14.97 -12.50 -4.41
N GLY A 273 -13.98 -12.95 -3.63
CA GLY A 273 -12.68 -13.32 -4.15
C GLY A 273 -11.87 -12.10 -4.62
N LEU A 274 -10.75 -12.36 -5.28
CA LEU A 274 -9.86 -11.33 -5.80
C LEU A 274 -10.51 -10.59 -6.98
N LEU A 275 -10.64 -9.27 -6.85
CA LEU A 275 -11.06 -8.38 -7.92
C LEU A 275 -9.86 -7.61 -8.49
N PRO A 276 -9.87 -7.25 -9.79
CA PRO A 276 -8.94 -6.28 -10.32
C PRO A 276 -9.04 -4.94 -9.57
N PRO A 277 -7.94 -4.20 -9.36
CA PRO A 277 -7.98 -2.95 -8.60
C PRO A 277 -9.00 -1.91 -9.12
N ARG A 278 -9.26 -1.88 -10.43
CA ARG A 278 -10.25 -0.98 -11.03
C ARG A 278 -11.69 -1.25 -10.57
N ASP A 279 -12.00 -2.47 -10.12
CA ASP A 279 -13.36 -2.89 -9.77
C ASP A 279 -13.62 -2.80 -8.25
N VAL A 280 -12.58 -2.63 -7.43
CA VAL A 280 -12.68 -2.58 -5.97
C VAL A 280 -13.53 -1.41 -5.49
N ALA A 281 -13.35 -0.22 -6.09
CA ALA A 281 -14.13 0.98 -5.70
C ALA A 281 -15.63 0.76 -5.88
N GLY A 282 -16.06 0.13 -6.98
CA GLY A 282 -17.46 -0.24 -7.21
C GLY A 282 -17.97 -1.26 -6.19
N ALA A 283 -17.14 -2.25 -5.84
CA ALA A 283 -17.53 -3.31 -4.90
C ALA A 283 -17.74 -2.82 -3.45
N ILE A 284 -17.14 -1.69 -3.06
CA ILE A 284 -17.32 -1.07 -1.74
C ILE A 284 -18.25 0.14 -1.74
N ALA A 285 -18.65 0.63 -2.92
CA ALA A 285 -19.38 1.89 -3.06
C ALA A 285 -20.75 1.89 -2.37
N ASP A 286 -21.40 0.75 -2.24
CA ASP A 286 -22.71 0.59 -1.62
C ASP A 286 -22.63 0.07 -0.18
N ALA A 287 -21.45 -0.03 0.41
CA ALA A 287 -21.31 -0.36 1.83
C ALA A 287 -21.81 0.79 2.72
N ASP A 288 -22.33 0.44 3.89
CA ASP A 288 -22.75 1.41 4.91
C ASP A 288 -21.65 1.74 5.90
N VAL A 289 -20.72 0.80 6.14
CA VAL A 289 -19.52 0.99 6.96
C VAL A 289 -18.34 0.28 6.33
N LEU A 290 -17.18 0.92 6.29
CA LEU A 290 -15.93 0.33 5.83
C LEU A 290 -15.00 0.04 7.03
N VAL A 291 -14.34 -1.12 7.03
CA VAL A 291 -13.59 -1.58 8.20
C VAL A 291 -12.12 -1.87 7.87
N LEU A 292 -11.23 -1.38 8.76
CA LEU A 292 -9.78 -1.64 8.76
C LEU A 292 -9.41 -2.36 10.08
N PRO A 293 -9.65 -3.68 10.21
CA PRO A 293 -9.56 -4.40 11.48
C PRO A 293 -8.16 -4.96 11.76
N ASN A 294 -7.11 -4.31 11.23
CA ASN A 294 -5.74 -4.78 11.33
C ASN A 294 -5.35 -5.13 12.78
N THR A 295 -4.68 -6.28 12.97
CA THR A 295 -4.18 -6.70 14.29
C THR A 295 -2.89 -5.94 14.66
N ALA A 296 -2.59 -5.87 15.95
CA ALA A 296 -1.43 -5.15 16.50
C ALA A 296 -0.13 -5.93 16.27
N THR A 297 0.33 -6.02 15.03
CA THR A 297 1.68 -6.48 14.70
C THR A 297 2.60 -5.28 14.53
N GLU A 298 3.91 -5.46 14.69
CA GLU A 298 4.89 -4.39 14.47
C GLU A 298 4.78 -3.80 13.05
N VAL A 299 4.54 -4.64 12.04
CA VAL A 299 4.31 -4.19 10.66
C VAL A 299 3.05 -3.34 10.55
N SER A 300 1.95 -3.75 11.19
CA SER A 300 0.70 -2.96 11.18
C SER A 300 0.85 -1.64 11.92
N ALA A 301 1.59 -1.63 13.01
CA ALA A 301 1.72 -0.48 13.89
C ALA A 301 2.67 0.59 13.33
N ARG A 302 3.75 0.19 12.62
CA ARG A 302 4.84 1.10 12.25
C ARG A 302 4.96 1.36 10.75
N TYR A 303 4.72 0.35 9.90
CA TYR A 303 5.10 0.43 8.48
C TYR A 303 3.92 0.51 7.53
N THR A 304 2.70 0.33 8.05
CA THR A 304 1.56 0.17 7.17
C THR A 304 0.99 1.52 6.72
N SER A 305 0.96 1.72 5.41
CA SER A 305 0.19 2.77 4.74
C SER A 305 -0.73 2.08 3.74
N PRO A 306 -1.86 1.49 4.20
CA PRO A 306 -2.62 0.59 3.36
C PRO A 306 -3.43 1.38 2.33
N LEU A 307 -3.31 1.05 1.04
CA LEU A 307 -4.03 1.70 -0.05
C LEU A 307 -5.53 1.81 0.23
N LYS A 308 -6.13 0.74 0.80
CA LYS A 308 -7.55 0.71 1.16
C LYS A 308 -7.96 1.81 2.14
N LEU A 309 -7.06 2.31 3.00
CA LEU A 309 -7.34 3.44 3.88
C LEU A 309 -7.73 4.68 3.07
N PHE A 310 -6.95 4.99 2.05
CA PHE A 310 -7.16 6.15 1.19
C PHE A 310 -8.36 5.93 0.25
N GLU A 311 -8.55 4.70 -0.22
CA GLU A 311 -9.75 4.31 -0.98
C GLU A 311 -11.02 4.46 -0.14
N TYR A 312 -10.99 4.14 1.16
CA TYR A 312 -12.12 4.31 2.08
C TYR A 312 -12.42 5.78 2.36
N LEU A 313 -11.38 6.61 2.55
CA LEU A 313 -11.56 8.06 2.63
C LEU A 313 -12.25 8.57 1.35
N ALA A 314 -11.79 8.14 0.18
CA ALA A 314 -12.35 8.58 -1.12
C ALA A 314 -13.78 8.06 -1.35
N ALA A 315 -14.14 6.90 -0.81
CA ALA A 315 -15.48 6.32 -0.93
C ALA A 315 -16.55 7.11 -0.18
N GLY A 316 -16.16 7.95 0.79
CA GLY A 316 -17.11 8.77 1.57
C GLY A 316 -18.10 7.91 2.36
N ARG A 317 -17.62 6.85 2.97
CA ARG A 317 -18.38 6.01 3.91
C ARG A 317 -17.75 6.12 5.29
N PRO A 318 -18.52 5.95 6.38
CA PRO A 318 -17.95 5.95 7.72
C PRO A 318 -16.97 4.78 7.86
N ILE A 319 -15.86 5.05 8.53
CA ILE A 319 -14.74 4.11 8.70
C ILE A 319 -14.66 3.70 10.16
N VAL A 320 -14.53 2.39 10.41
CA VAL A 320 -14.07 1.85 11.69
C VAL A 320 -12.70 1.23 11.48
N ALA A 321 -11.72 1.61 12.29
CA ALA A 321 -10.36 1.11 12.13
C ALA A 321 -9.73 0.73 13.48
N SER A 322 -8.80 -0.21 13.45
CA SER A 322 -7.97 -0.50 14.61
C SER A 322 -7.11 0.72 14.98
N ARG A 323 -7.05 1.06 16.26
CA ARG A 323 -6.22 2.14 16.80
C ARG A 323 -4.73 1.74 16.76
N LEU A 324 -4.12 1.85 15.60
CA LEU A 324 -2.71 1.59 15.37
C LEU A 324 -1.98 2.90 15.05
N PRO A 325 -0.77 3.13 15.54
CA PRO A 325 -0.02 4.37 15.31
C PRO A 325 0.01 4.79 13.84
N ALA A 326 0.36 3.88 12.94
CA ALA A 326 0.42 4.16 11.50
C ALA A 326 -0.94 4.54 10.86
N LEU A 327 -2.05 4.01 11.36
CA LEU A 327 -3.39 4.41 10.90
C LEU A 327 -3.82 5.74 11.53
N ALA A 328 -3.41 6.01 12.76
CA ALA A 328 -3.71 7.24 13.48
C ALA A 328 -2.94 8.46 12.94
N GLU A 329 -1.94 8.28 12.09
CA GLU A 329 -1.33 9.39 11.32
C GLU A 329 -2.31 9.99 10.29
N VAL A 330 -3.36 9.26 9.92
CA VAL A 330 -4.35 9.64 8.89
C VAL A 330 -5.76 9.71 9.45
N LEU A 331 -6.09 8.78 10.36
CA LEU A 331 -7.42 8.67 10.97
C LEU A 331 -7.43 9.25 12.37
N GLU A 332 -8.39 10.16 12.62
CA GLU A 332 -8.63 10.78 13.92
C GLU A 332 -9.97 10.31 14.49
N ASP A 333 -9.92 9.73 15.72
CA ASP A 333 -11.08 9.16 16.38
C ASP A 333 -12.18 10.20 16.64
N GLY A 334 -13.41 9.88 16.22
CA GLY A 334 -14.56 10.77 16.34
C GLY A 334 -14.57 11.96 15.38
N VAL A 335 -13.55 12.11 14.51
CA VAL A 335 -13.42 13.18 13.52
C VAL A 335 -13.66 12.68 12.11
N ASN A 336 -12.87 11.73 11.61
CA ASN A 336 -13.00 11.13 10.29
C ASN A 336 -13.14 9.59 10.30
N ALA A 337 -13.04 8.96 11.49
CA ALA A 337 -13.24 7.53 11.70
C ALA A 337 -13.65 7.26 13.16
N LEU A 338 -14.04 6.02 13.47
CA LEU A 338 -14.01 5.49 14.84
C LEU A 338 -12.80 4.55 14.96
N LEU A 339 -11.99 4.75 16.00
CA LEU A 339 -10.81 3.92 16.28
C LEU A 339 -11.07 3.00 17.47
N VAL A 340 -10.90 1.70 17.26
CA VAL A 340 -11.16 0.65 18.24
C VAL A 340 -9.89 -0.09 18.66
N THR A 341 -9.94 -0.79 19.77
CA THR A 341 -8.84 -1.68 20.22
C THR A 341 -8.54 -2.73 19.16
N PRO A 342 -7.28 -2.87 18.69
CA PRO A 342 -6.89 -3.88 17.72
C PRO A 342 -7.15 -5.30 18.25
N GLY A 343 -7.72 -6.16 17.40
CA GLY A 343 -7.97 -7.57 17.76
C GLY A 343 -9.17 -7.79 18.70
N ASP A 344 -9.99 -6.77 18.94
CA ASP A 344 -11.19 -6.86 19.80
C ASP A 344 -12.47 -6.86 18.94
N PRO A 345 -13.12 -8.03 18.74
CA PRO A 345 -14.35 -8.12 17.97
C PRO A 345 -15.53 -7.39 18.62
N ALA A 346 -15.59 -7.34 19.95
CA ALA A 346 -16.68 -6.67 20.68
C ALA A 346 -16.60 -5.16 20.48
N ALA A 347 -15.41 -4.57 20.67
CA ALA A 347 -15.19 -3.15 20.42
C ALA A 347 -15.47 -2.77 18.95
N LEU A 348 -15.11 -3.65 18.00
CA LEU A 348 -15.41 -3.45 16.58
C LEU A 348 -16.93 -3.49 16.32
N ALA A 349 -17.64 -4.47 16.89
CA ALA A 349 -19.09 -4.59 16.76
C ALA A 349 -19.82 -3.37 17.38
N ASP A 350 -19.37 -2.89 18.53
CA ASP A 350 -19.95 -1.73 19.21
C ASP A 350 -19.77 -0.44 18.39
N ALA A 351 -18.61 -0.24 17.79
CA ALA A 351 -18.36 0.91 16.91
C ALA A 351 -19.24 0.85 15.64
N ILE A 352 -19.39 -0.31 15.02
CA ILE A 352 -20.28 -0.51 13.87
C ILE A 352 -21.73 -0.22 14.28
N ARG A 353 -22.20 -0.80 15.37
CA ARG A 353 -23.56 -0.56 15.91
C ARG A 353 -23.81 0.91 16.19
N ARG A 354 -22.83 1.61 16.78
CA ARG A 354 -22.91 3.05 17.05
C ARG A 354 -23.09 3.88 15.78
N LEU A 355 -22.41 3.54 14.69
CA LEU A 355 -22.55 4.23 13.40
C LEU A 355 -23.90 3.97 12.76
N ILE A 356 -24.39 2.72 12.82
CA ILE A 356 -25.70 2.35 12.26
C ILE A 356 -26.83 3.01 13.05
N ALA A 357 -26.75 3.03 14.39
CA ALA A 357 -27.75 3.62 15.26
C ALA A 357 -27.74 5.16 15.30
N ASN A 358 -26.67 5.81 14.81
CA ASN A 358 -26.54 7.25 14.79
C ASN A 358 -26.15 7.76 13.39
N PRO A 359 -27.11 7.90 12.45
CA PRO A 359 -26.85 8.36 11.09
C PRO A 359 -26.19 9.74 11.03
N ALA A 360 -26.51 10.65 11.95
CA ALA A 360 -25.91 11.99 11.98
C ALA A 360 -24.39 11.92 12.27
N LEU A 361 -23.97 11.08 13.23
CA LEU A 361 -22.56 10.81 13.49
C LEU A 361 -21.90 10.18 12.27
N ALA A 362 -22.51 9.15 11.68
CA ALA A 362 -21.96 8.44 10.55
C ALA A 362 -21.75 9.35 9.33
N VAL A 363 -22.75 10.18 8.99
CA VAL A 363 -22.66 11.17 7.89
C VAL A 363 -21.56 12.19 8.16
N ARG A 364 -21.44 12.71 9.38
CA ARG A 364 -20.41 13.68 9.74
C ARG A 364 -19.01 13.11 9.57
N LEU A 365 -18.77 11.88 10.07
CA LEU A 365 -17.47 11.22 9.93
C LEU A 365 -17.13 10.90 8.47
N ALA A 366 -18.11 10.40 7.72
CA ALA A 366 -17.96 10.09 6.30
C ALA A 366 -17.66 11.34 5.45
N ALA A 367 -18.35 12.46 5.71
CA ALA A 367 -18.13 13.73 5.03
C ALA A 367 -16.71 14.25 5.30
N ARG A 368 -16.24 14.16 6.54
CA ARG A 368 -14.88 14.57 6.90
C ARG A 368 -13.84 13.66 6.24
N ALA A 369 -14.00 12.33 6.30
CA ALA A 369 -13.14 11.37 5.63
C ALA A 369 -13.05 11.65 4.12
N PHE A 370 -14.20 11.92 3.49
CA PHE A 370 -14.27 12.29 2.08
C PHE A 370 -13.50 13.57 1.76
N ALA A 371 -13.60 14.59 2.58
CA ALA A 371 -12.84 15.83 2.41
C ALA A 371 -11.33 15.61 2.60
N ASP A 372 -10.95 14.85 3.61
CA ASP A 372 -9.55 14.56 3.91
C ASP A 372 -8.84 13.76 2.79
N ALA A 373 -9.59 12.97 1.99
CA ALA A 373 -9.04 12.22 0.86
C ALA A 373 -8.26 13.08 -0.15
N GLU A 374 -8.60 14.39 -0.28
CA GLU A 374 -7.89 15.32 -1.18
C GLU A 374 -6.38 15.37 -0.91
N GLN A 375 -5.99 15.31 0.37
CA GLN A 375 -4.59 15.38 0.80
C GLN A 375 -3.81 14.11 0.44
N TYR A 376 -4.52 13.01 0.14
CA TYR A 376 -3.99 11.68 -0.13
C TYR A 376 -4.25 11.23 -1.57
N SER A 377 -4.48 12.17 -2.49
CA SER A 377 -4.51 11.83 -3.91
C SER A 377 -3.12 11.47 -4.44
N TRP A 378 -3.06 10.63 -5.47
CA TRP A 378 -1.79 10.36 -6.16
C TRP A 378 -1.13 11.63 -6.69
N ALA A 379 -1.92 12.62 -7.10
CA ALA A 379 -1.42 13.93 -7.53
C ALA A 379 -0.69 14.65 -6.39
N ARG A 380 -1.30 14.72 -5.19
CA ARG A 380 -0.66 15.32 -3.99
C ARG A 380 0.58 14.55 -3.55
N ARG A 381 0.55 13.22 -3.68
CA ARG A 381 1.74 12.40 -3.43
C ARG A 381 2.87 12.75 -4.38
N ALA A 382 2.58 12.88 -5.67
CA ALA A 382 3.59 13.26 -6.67
C ALA A 382 4.15 14.67 -6.41
N GLU A 383 3.34 15.64 -5.97
CA GLU A 383 3.82 16.97 -5.55
C GLU A 383 4.85 16.87 -4.40
N ARG A 384 4.58 16.04 -3.40
CA ARG A 384 5.53 15.82 -2.30
C ARG A 384 6.81 15.13 -2.77
N LEU A 385 6.71 14.18 -3.71
CA LEU A 385 7.86 13.52 -4.32
C LEU A 385 8.72 14.48 -5.15
N ASP A 386 8.11 15.46 -5.84
CA ASP A 386 8.86 16.50 -6.56
C ASP A 386 9.78 17.31 -5.63
N LEU A 387 9.34 17.57 -4.40
CA LEU A 387 10.19 18.24 -3.41
C LEU A 387 11.40 17.39 -3.01
N VAL A 388 11.23 16.08 -2.92
CA VAL A 388 12.34 15.15 -2.65
C VAL A 388 13.30 15.11 -3.85
N LEU A 389 12.75 15.01 -5.06
CA LEU A 389 13.54 15.04 -6.29
C LEU A 389 14.34 16.32 -6.43
N ALA A 390 13.71 17.49 -6.22
CA ALA A 390 14.39 18.77 -6.28
C ALA A 390 15.55 18.88 -5.28
N ARG A 391 15.34 18.42 -4.04
CA ARG A 391 16.42 18.38 -3.02
C ARG A 391 17.56 17.44 -3.40
N ALA A 392 17.23 16.25 -3.93
CA ALA A 392 18.23 15.27 -4.32
C ALA A 392 19.10 15.74 -5.51
N LEU A 393 18.55 16.62 -6.35
CA LEU A 393 19.25 17.21 -7.51
C LEU A 393 20.06 18.46 -7.16
N SER A 394 19.73 19.13 -6.05
CA SER A 394 20.50 20.29 -5.60
C SER A 394 21.91 19.84 -5.17
N PRO A 395 22.95 20.55 -5.56
CA PRO A 395 24.27 20.31 -5.02
C PRO A 395 24.22 20.42 -3.50
N THR A 396 24.70 19.41 -2.78
CA THR A 396 24.97 19.57 -1.33
C THR A 396 26.03 20.66 -1.20
N ALA A 397 25.62 21.80 -0.60
CA ALA A 397 26.56 22.84 -0.18
C ALA A 397 27.57 22.31 0.83
#